data_53d9e15a330e3253be51ab4e07d90d4d
#
_entry.id   53d9e15a330e3253be51ab4e07d90d4d
#
_cell.length_a   1.000
_cell.length_b   1.000
_cell.length_c   1.000
_cell.angle_alpha   90.00
_cell.angle_beta   90.00
_cell.angle_gamma   90.00
#
_symmetry.space_group_name_H-M   'P 1'
#
loop_
_entity.id
_entity.type
_entity.pdbx_description
1 polymer ?
#
loop_
_entity_poly.entity_id
_entity_poly.type
_entity_poly.pdbx_seq_one_letter_code
_entity_poly.pdbx_strand_id
1 'polypeptide(L)'
;LGRQPYTNWIGTLTEEDKIQVERALSLTQISHLADKKHYQISDGQLQKVLIARALAQDTPLIILDEPTTHLDLLHKVSLLKLLKKLTHETGKCILFSTHDIDMAIQLSDEMIIMTPETVVQDEPCNLIAKGSFNTLFKDEHIVFDADKGKFVISG
;
A
#
# COMPACT_ATOMS: atom_id res chain seq x y z
N LEU A 1 -5.48 -13.72 13.87
CA LEU A 1 -6.54 -12.81 13.37
C LEU A 1 -6.71 -12.85 11.85
N GLY A 2 -5.62 -12.88 11.04
CA GLY A 2 -5.70 -12.91 9.57
C GLY A 2 -6.44 -14.14 9.03
N ARG A 3 -6.26 -15.30 9.65
CA ARG A 3 -6.90 -16.55 9.25
C ARG A 3 -8.23 -16.84 9.95
N GLN A 4 -8.75 -15.91 10.77
CA GLN A 4 -10.02 -16.09 11.48
C GLN A 4 -11.20 -16.49 10.59
N PRO A 5 -11.36 -15.96 9.35
CA PRO A 5 -12.44 -16.40 8.45
C PRO A 5 -12.35 -17.86 8.00
N TYR A 6 -11.18 -18.48 8.13
CA TYR A 6 -10.89 -19.85 7.67
C TYR A 6 -10.74 -20.85 8.81
N THR A 7 -10.82 -20.40 10.08
CA THR A 7 -10.79 -21.29 11.24
C THR A 7 -12.07 -22.11 11.33
N ASN A 8 -11.98 -23.26 11.98
CA ASN A 8 -13.17 -24.05 12.30
C ASN A 8 -14.11 -23.27 13.25
N TRP A 9 -15.31 -23.76 13.46
CA TRP A 9 -16.33 -23.13 14.32
C TRP A 9 -15.89 -22.93 15.79
N ILE A 10 -14.82 -23.63 16.23
CA ILE A 10 -14.21 -23.47 17.57
C ILE A 10 -13.11 -22.39 17.55
N GLY A 11 -12.74 -21.85 16.38
CA GLY A 11 -11.69 -20.84 16.25
C GLY A 11 -10.26 -21.40 16.31
N THR A 12 -10.06 -22.71 16.13
CA THR A 12 -8.74 -23.34 16.15
C THR A 12 -8.06 -23.21 14.79
N LEU A 13 -6.80 -22.76 14.78
CA LEU A 13 -5.95 -22.71 13.58
C LEU A 13 -5.53 -24.12 13.17
N THR A 14 -5.64 -24.43 11.89
CA THR A 14 -5.07 -25.63 11.27
C THR A 14 -3.56 -25.47 11.05
N GLU A 15 -2.85 -26.56 10.72
CA GLU A 15 -1.44 -26.47 10.34
C GLU A 15 -1.24 -25.63 9.07
N GLU A 16 -2.17 -25.71 8.11
CA GLU A 16 -2.15 -24.87 6.92
C GLU A 16 -2.29 -23.39 7.26
N ASP A 17 -3.17 -23.03 8.20
CA ASP A 17 -3.32 -21.65 8.68
C ASP A 17 -2.02 -21.13 9.32
N LYS A 18 -1.33 -21.96 10.09
CA LYS A 18 -0.04 -21.59 10.69
C LYS A 18 1.02 -21.32 9.62
N ILE A 19 1.12 -22.19 8.61
CA ILE A 19 2.02 -22.03 7.46
C ILE A 19 1.76 -20.69 6.74
N GLN A 20 0.48 -20.35 6.49
CA GLN A 20 0.13 -19.07 5.86
C GLN A 20 0.49 -17.86 6.72
N VAL A 21 0.31 -17.95 8.03
CA VAL A 21 0.73 -16.89 8.95
C VAL A 21 2.25 -16.71 8.95
N GLU A 22 3.01 -17.81 9.06
CA GLU A 22 4.48 -17.78 9.03
C GLU A 22 5.00 -17.20 7.71
N ARG A 23 4.41 -17.63 6.59
CA ARG A 23 4.73 -17.07 5.26
C ARG A 23 4.47 -15.57 5.20
N ALA A 24 3.33 -15.10 5.68
CA ALA A 24 3.00 -13.68 5.69
C ALA A 24 3.98 -12.86 6.56
N LEU A 25 4.37 -13.37 7.73
CA LEU A 25 5.36 -12.74 8.61
C LEU A 25 6.74 -12.67 7.95
N SER A 26 7.15 -13.73 7.26
CA SER A 26 8.42 -13.79 6.53
C SER A 26 8.43 -12.78 5.36
N LEU A 27 7.40 -12.77 4.53
CA LEU A 27 7.27 -11.86 3.38
C LEU A 27 7.33 -10.40 3.80
N THR A 28 6.75 -10.04 4.94
CA THR A 28 6.76 -8.69 5.49
C THR A 28 7.98 -8.38 6.37
N GLN A 29 8.89 -9.36 6.54
CA GLN A 29 10.14 -9.24 7.30
C GLN A 29 9.91 -8.89 8.79
N ILE A 30 8.86 -9.42 9.40
CA ILE A 30 8.49 -9.15 10.80
C ILE A 30 8.38 -10.41 11.66
N SER A 31 8.95 -11.55 11.23
CA SER A 31 8.92 -12.80 12.01
C SER A 31 9.46 -12.62 13.44
N HIS A 32 10.42 -11.71 13.63
CA HIS A 32 11.00 -11.36 14.93
C HIS A 32 10.03 -10.61 15.87
N LEU A 33 8.86 -10.22 15.37
CA LEU A 33 7.82 -9.52 16.14
C LEU A 33 6.69 -10.45 16.56
N ALA A 34 6.71 -11.73 16.19
CA ALA A 34 5.59 -12.66 16.37
C ALA A 34 5.07 -12.73 17.82
N ASP A 35 5.98 -12.67 18.80
CA ASP A 35 5.65 -12.75 20.21
C ASP A 35 5.52 -11.38 20.91
N LYS A 36 5.70 -10.28 20.17
CA LYS A 36 5.58 -8.92 20.73
C LYS A 36 4.13 -8.49 20.80
N LYS A 37 3.82 -7.74 21.85
CA LYS A 37 2.51 -7.09 21.99
C LYS A 37 2.50 -5.78 21.19
N HIS A 38 1.32 -5.35 20.71
CA HIS A 38 1.16 -4.19 19.84
C HIS A 38 1.79 -2.90 20.39
N TYR A 39 1.78 -2.69 21.72
CA TYR A 39 2.39 -1.52 22.37
C TYR A 39 3.93 -1.57 22.46
N GLN A 40 4.55 -2.66 21.99
CA GLN A 40 6.01 -2.87 21.99
C GLN A 40 6.61 -2.69 20.58
N ILE A 41 5.81 -2.28 19.62
CA ILE A 41 6.22 -2.13 18.21
C ILE A 41 5.99 -0.69 17.76
N SER A 42 6.82 -0.21 16.83
CA SER A 42 6.67 1.12 16.22
C SER A 42 5.50 1.16 15.21
N ASP A 43 5.06 2.37 14.83
CA ASP A 43 4.00 2.56 13.84
C ASP A 43 4.34 1.89 12.50
N GLY A 44 5.58 2.01 12.02
CA GLY A 44 6.02 1.33 10.80
C GLY A 44 6.03 -0.20 10.92
N GLN A 45 6.34 -0.73 12.11
CA GLN A 45 6.22 -2.17 12.37
C GLN A 45 4.75 -2.59 12.44
N LEU A 46 3.90 -1.76 13.04
CA LEU A 46 2.45 -2.00 13.08
C LEU A 46 1.84 -2.06 11.67
N GLN A 47 2.22 -1.13 10.78
CA GLN A 47 1.77 -1.17 9.39
C GLN A 47 2.17 -2.48 8.69
N LYS A 48 3.40 -2.96 8.89
CA LYS A 48 3.82 -4.26 8.36
C LYS A 48 3.02 -5.43 8.94
N VAL A 49 2.64 -5.37 10.21
CA VAL A 49 1.76 -6.37 10.84
C VAL A 49 0.37 -6.37 10.21
N LEU A 50 -0.19 -5.19 9.91
CA LEU A 50 -1.49 -5.09 9.23
C LEU A 50 -1.44 -5.67 7.80
N ILE A 51 -0.35 -5.41 7.07
CA ILE A 51 -0.12 -6.01 5.75
C ILE A 51 0.05 -7.53 5.86
N ALA A 52 0.84 -8.03 6.82
CA ALA A 52 0.97 -9.47 7.05
C ALA A 52 -0.37 -10.13 7.37
N ARG A 53 -1.21 -9.45 8.16
CA ARG A 53 -2.57 -9.90 8.44
C ARG A 53 -3.42 -10.02 7.18
N ALA A 54 -3.35 -9.04 6.28
CA ALA A 54 -4.06 -9.08 5.01
C ALA A 54 -3.53 -10.19 4.10
N LEU A 55 -2.20 -10.34 4.00
CA LEU A 55 -1.58 -11.44 3.25
C LEU A 55 -1.98 -12.82 3.74
N ALA A 56 -2.08 -12.99 5.07
CA ALA A 56 -2.49 -14.26 5.67
C ALA A 56 -3.94 -14.64 5.34
N GLN A 57 -4.78 -13.71 4.89
CA GLN A 57 -6.14 -14.01 4.39
C GLN A 57 -6.10 -14.73 3.04
N ASP A 58 -4.98 -14.64 2.33
CA ASP A 58 -4.74 -15.28 1.04
C ASP A 58 -5.75 -14.93 -0.06
N THR A 59 -6.26 -13.71 -0.04
CA THR A 59 -7.14 -13.17 -1.10
C THR A 59 -6.31 -12.70 -2.30
N PRO A 60 -6.84 -12.74 -3.54
CA PRO A 60 -6.14 -12.24 -4.73
C PRO A 60 -5.98 -10.72 -4.75
N LEU A 61 -6.85 -9.98 -4.05
CA LEU A 61 -6.86 -8.53 -3.92
C LEU A 61 -6.70 -8.14 -2.45
N ILE A 62 -5.79 -7.20 -2.19
CA ILE A 62 -5.59 -6.53 -0.90
C ILE A 62 -5.87 -5.05 -1.09
N ILE A 63 -6.74 -4.48 -0.25
CA ILE A 63 -7.05 -3.05 -0.25
C ILE A 63 -6.53 -2.44 1.05
N LEU A 64 -5.74 -1.37 0.94
CA LEU A 64 -5.16 -0.63 2.06
C LEU A 64 -5.59 0.83 1.96
N ASP A 65 -6.11 1.36 3.05
CA ASP A 65 -6.48 2.77 3.14
C ASP A 65 -5.36 3.55 3.81
N GLU A 66 -4.75 4.46 3.05
CA GLU A 66 -3.63 5.33 3.46
C GLU A 66 -2.54 4.63 4.30
N PRO A 67 -1.92 3.55 3.82
CA PRO A 67 -1.01 2.74 4.63
C PRO A 67 0.28 3.47 5.04
N THR A 68 0.57 4.63 4.45
CA THR A 68 1.77 5.45 4.73
C THR A 68 1.51 6.58 5.74
N THR A 69 0.26 6.78 6.17
CA THR A 69 -0.10 7.83 7.13
C THR A 69 0.67 7.66 8.46
N HIS A 70 1.13 8.76 9.02
CA HIS A 70 1.94 8.86 10.25
C HIS A 70 3.37 8.29 10.14
N LEU A 71 3.81 7.86 8.97
CA LEU A 71 5.19 7.42 8.75
C LEU A 71 6.07 8.58 8.28
N ASP A 72 7.33 8.59 8.72
CA ASP A 72 8.34 9.46 8.12
C ASP A 72 8.71 9.02 6.70
N LEU A 73 9.42 9.86 5.97
CA LEU A 73 9.77 9.63 4.56
C LEU A 73 10.49 8.29 4.34
N LEU A 74 11.42 7.92 5.22
CA LEU A 74 12.18 6.67 5.08
C LEU A 74 11.28 5.45 5.22
N HIS A 75 10.40 5.47 6.21
CA HIS A 75 9.45 4.39 6.44
C HIS A 75 8.37 4.31 5.34
N LYS A 76 7.87 5.46 4.82
CA LYS A 76 6.97 5.50 3.67
C LYS A 76 7.56 4.81 2.45
N VAL A 77 8.77 5.21 2.05
CA VAL A 77 9.47 4.60 0.90
C VAL A 77 9.71 3.11 1.11
N SER A 78 10.15 2.72 2.31
CA SER A 78 10.37 1.31 2.66
C SER A 78 9.08 0.49 2.55
N LEU A 79 7.95 1.04 3.01
CA LEU A 79 6.65 0.38 2.96
C LEU A 79 6.16 0.21 1.51
N LEU A 80 6.21 1.27 0.70
CA LEU A 80 5.78 1.20 -0.71
C LEU A 80 6.64 0.23 -1.53
N LYS A 81 7.96 0.22 -1.29
CA LYS A 81 8.86 -0.79 -1.89
C LYS A 81 8.50 -2.22 -1.45
N LEU A 82 8.11 -2.40 -0.20
CA LEU A 82 7.62 -3.69 0.28
C LEU A 82 6.34 -4.10 -0.45
N LEU A 83 5.34 -3.19 -0.58
CA LEU A 83 4.10 -3.48 -1.30
C LEU A 83 4.38 -3.90 -2.75
N LYS A 84 5.23 -3.15 -3.46
CA LYS A 84 5.65 -3.49 -4.82
C LYS A 84 6.33 -4.86 -4.90
N LYS A 85 7.24 -5.16 -3.99
CA LYS A 85 7.89 -6.47 -3.90
C LYS A 85 6.85 -7.58 -3.69
N LEU A 86 5.88 -7.36 -2.80
CA LEU A 86 4.84 -8.34 -2.49
C LEU A 86 3.95 -8.66 -3.70
N THR A 87 3.59 -7.68 -4.54
CA THR A 87 2.84 -7.94 -5.78
C THR A 87 3.59 -8.92 -6.68
N HIS A 88 4.89 -8.69 -6.91
CA HIS A 88 5.72 -9.55 -7.75
C HIS A 88 5.94 -10.94 -7.17
N GLU A 89 6.15 -11.06 -5.85
CA GLU A 89 6.44 -12.36 -5.21
C GLU A 89 5.20 -13.22 -5.00
N THR A 90 4.03 -12.60 -4.88
CA THR A 90 2.78 -13.33 -4.54
C THR A 90 1.79 -13.40 -5.70
N GLY A 91 1.97 -12.59 -6.74
CA GLY A 91 1.02 -12.45 -7.84
C GLY A 91 -0.31 -11.80 -7.42
N LYS A 92 -0.36 -11.16 -6.24
CA LYS A 92 -1.57 -10.50 -5.74
C LYS A 92 -1.65 -9.06 -6.23
N CYS A 93 -2.87 -8.58 -6.44
CA CYS A 93 -3.13 -7.16 -6.63
C CYS A 93 -3.17 -6.46 -5.27
N ILE A 94 -2.39 -5.38 -5.12
CA ILE A 94 -2.44 -4.53 -3.92
C ILE A 94 -2.87 -3.13 -4.35
N LEU A 95 -4.08 -2.74 -3.95
CA LEU A 95 -4.64 -1.42 -4.16
C LEU A 95 -4.51 -0.60 -2.87
N PHE A 96 -3.99 0.60 -2.94
CA PHE A 96 -3.94 1.48 -1.77
C PHE A 96 -4.32 2.92 -2.12
N SER A 97 -5.00 3.60 -1.20
CA SER A 97 -5.23 5.04 -1.29
C SER A 97 -4.02 5.80 -0.76
N THR A 98 -3.72 6.97 -1.31
CA THR A 98 -2.65 7.84 -0.82
C THR A 98 -2.85 9.28 -1.28
N HIS A 99 -2.35 10.22 -0.48
CA HIS A 99 -2.16 11.62 -0.84
C HIS A 99 -0.68 11.94 -1.14
N ASP A 100 0.22 10.98 -0.98
CA ASP A 100 1.65 11.10 -1.31
C ASP A 100 1.87 10.87 -2.82
N ILE A 101 1.35 11.75 -3.67
CA ILE A 101 1.27 11.56 -5.13
C ILE A 101 2.65 11.36 -5.75
N ASP A 102 3.65 12.16 -5.35
CA ASP A 102 5.01 12.09 -5.89
C ASP A 102 5.66 10.71 -5.66
N MET A 103 5.39 10.09 -4.52
CA MET A 103 5.87 8.74 -4.23
C MET A 103 5.06 7.68 -4.99
N ALA A 104 3.75 7.86 -5.12
CA ALA A 104 2.91 6.95 -5.87
C ALA A 104 3.33 6.91 -7.36
N ILE A 105 3.61 8.06 -7.98
CA ILE A 105 4.12 8.13 -9.36
C ILE A 105 5.40 7.30 -9.55
N GLN A 106 6.30 7.33 -8.56
CA GLN A 106 7.59 6.65 -8.67
C GLN A 106 7.55 5.16 -8.34
N LEU A 107 6.61 4.72 -7.53
CA LEU A 107 6.64 3.38 -6.93
C LEU A 107 5.45 2.49 -7.29
N SER A 108 4.37 3.02 -7.85
CA SER A 108 3.22 2.24 -8.31
C SER A 108 3.42 1.74 -9.74
N ASP A 109 2.85 0.59 -10.07
CA ASP A 109 2.83 0.07 -11.44
C ASP A 109 1.69 0.74 -12.24
N GLU A 110 0.53 0.93 -11.60
CA GLU A 110 -0.63 1.66 -12.13
C GLU A 110 -1.18 2.62 -11.09
N MET A 111 -1.89 3.63 -11.54
CA MET A 111 -2.56 4.62 -10.69
C MET A 111 -4.00 4.84 -11.15
N ILE A 112 -4.88 5.10 -10.18
CA ILE A 112 -6.25 5.54 -10.42
C ILE A 112 -6.38 6.97 -9.88
N ILE A 113 -6.63 7.92 -10.77
CA ILE A 113 -6.96 9.29 -10.42
C ILE A 113 -8.47 9.41 -10.34
N MET A 114 -8.98 9.84 -9.20
CA MET A 114 -10.41 10.00 -8.95
C MET A 114 -10.72 11.46 -8.64
N THR A 115 -11.60 12.05 -9.43
CA THR A 115 -12.16 13.39 -9.20
C THR A 115 -13.70 13.27 -9.15
N PRO A 116 -14.43 14.30 -8.73
CA PRO A 116 -15.88 14.28 -8.79
C PRO A 116 -16.46 14.06 -10.20
N GLU A 117 -15.70 14.44 -11.23
CA GLU A 117 -16.14 14.39 -12.62
C GLU A 117 -15.63 13.16 -13.37
N THR A 118 -14.46 12.64 -13.01
CA THR A 118 -13.79 11.57 -13.79
C THR A 118 -13.05 10.56 -12.92
N VAL A 119 -12.94 9.35 -13.42
CA VAL A 119 -12.05 8.30 -12.91
C VAL A 119 -11.19 7.83 -14.08
N VAL A 120 -9.87 7.91 -13.93
CA VAL A 120 -8.90 7.51 -14.96
C VAL A 120 -7.89 6.57 -14.36
N GLN A 121 -7.64 5.44 -15.01
CA GLN A 121 -6.63 4.45 -14.64
C GLN A 121 -5.63 4.28 -15.77
N ASP A 122 -4.34 4.35 -15.44
CA ASP A 122 -3.25 4.07 -16.38
C ASP A 122 -1.92 3.93 -15.61
N GLU A 123 -0.84 3.61 -16.33
CA GLU A 123 0.51 3.75 -15.82
C GLU A 123 0.84 5.22 -15.51
N PRO A 124 1.65 5.51 -14.49
CA PRO A 124 1.99 6.88 -14.10
C PRO A 124 2.51 7.75 -15.27
N CYS A 125 3.38 7.17 -16.12
CA CYS A 125 3.94 7.89 -17.28
C CYS A 125 2.85 8.31 -18.30
N ASN A 126 1.86 7.45 -18.54
CA ASN A 126 0.74 7.75 -19.42
C ASN A 126 -0.18 8.82 -18.83
N LEU A 127 -0.45 8.77 -17.52
CA LEU A 127 -1.24 9.79 -16.82
C LEU A 127 -0.56 11.17 -16.86
N ILE A 128 0.78 11.20 -16.74
CA ILE A 128 1.57 12.44 -16.90
C ILE A 128 1.43 12.96 -18.33
N ALA A 129 1.67 12.11 -19.34
CA ALA A 129 1.61 12.51 -20.74
C ALA A 129 0.21 13.02 -21.18
N LYS A 130 -0.85 12.46 -20.57
CA LYS A 130 -2.24 12.88 -20.79
C LYS A 130 -2.64 14.13 -20.00
N GLY A 131 -1.77 14.63 -19.11
CA GLY A 131 -2.08 15.76 -18.24
C GLY A 131 -3.14 15.47 -17.17
N SER A 132 -3.37 14.19 -16.85
CA SER A 132 -4.43 13.76 -15.92
C SER A 132 -4.25 14.33 -14.52
N PHE A 133 -3.01 14.58 -14.08
CA PHE A 133 -2.73 15.15 -12.76
C PHE A 133 -3.22 16.59 -12.60
N ASN A 134 -3.35 17.36 -13.69
CA ASN A 134 -3.85 18.73 -13.65
C ASN A 134 -5.33 18.82 -13.22
N THR A 135 -6.05 17.70 -13.25
CA THR A 135 -7.47 17.64 -12.84
C THR A 135 -7.66 17.51 -11.32
N LEU A 136 -6.60 17.17 -10.56
CA LEU A 136 -6.70 16.90 -9.13
C LEU A 136 -6.92 18.18 -8.30
N PHE A 137 -6.35 19.31 -8.73
CA PHE A 137 -6.49 20.58 -8.02
C PHE A 137 -7.09 21.63 -8.96
N LYS A 138 -8.12 22.32 -8.48
CA LYS A 138 -8.77 23.42 -9.22
C LYS A 138 -8.19 24.79 -8.82
N ASP A 139 -6.94 24.82 -8.36
CA ASP A 139 -6.23 26.03 -7.93
C ASP A 139 -5.17 26.38 -8.96
N GLU A 140 -5.21 27.62 -9.51
CA GLU A 140 -4.28 28.10 -10.54
C GLU A 140 -2.83 28.18 -10.03
N HIS A 141 -2.65 28.22 -8.70
CA HIS A 141 -1.32 28.25 -8.09
C HIS A 141 -0.71 26.87 -7.88
N ILE A 142 -1.48 25.79 -8.03
CA ILE A 142 -0.99 24.41 -7.90
C ILE A 142 -0.95 23.76 -9.27
N VAL A 143 0.24 23.61 -9.84
CA VAL A 143 0.43 23.08 -11.18
C VAL A 143 1.27 21.80 -11.12
N PHE A 144 0.90 20.79 -11.89
CA PHE A 144 1.73 19.59 -12.04
C PHE A 144 2.85 19.85 -13.05
N ASP A 145 4.10 19.79 -12.59
CA ASP A 145 5.30 19.86 -13.42
C ASP A 145 5.61 18.47 -13.96
N ALA A 146 5.28 18.24 -15.24
CA ALA A 146 5.44 16.95 -15.89
C ALA A 146 6.91 16.52 -16.01
N ASP A 147 7.82 17.48 -16.19
CA ASP A 147 9.25 17.19 -16.31
C ASP A 147 9.86 16.75 -14.98
N LYS A 148 9.34 17.27 -13.87
CA LYS A 148 9.77 16.91 -12.52
C LYS A 148 8.93 15.80 -11.88
N GLY A 149 7.77 15.46 -12.47
CA GLY A 149 6.84 14.46 -11.96
C GLY A 149 6.26 14.80 -10.58
N LYS A 150 6.02 16.11 -10.30
CA LYS A 150 5.51 16.58 -9.01
C LYS A 150 4.68 17.86 -9.12
N PHE A 151 3.88 18.14 -8.10
CA PHE A 151 3.21 19.43 -7.98
C PHE A 151 4.16 20.55 -7.56
N VAL A 152 4.00 21.70 -8.18
CA VAL A 152 4.73 22.94 -7.85
C VAL A 152 3.73 24.05 -7.56
N ILE A 153 4.12 24.97 -6.67
CA ILE A 153 3.33 26.16 -6.36
C ILE A 153 3.89 27.28 -7.20
N SER A 154 3.07 27.82 -8.12
CA SER A 154 3.39 29.02 -8.89
C SER A 154 3.04 30.24 -8.04
N GLY A 155 4.04 31.05 -7.68
CA GLY A 155 3.88 32.32 -6.98
C GLY A 155 3.53 33.45 -7.90
#